data_ebb16a06df477838873d90163f19d6ab
#
_entry.id   ebb16a06df477838873d90163f19d6ab
#
_cell.length_a   1.000
_cell.length_b   1.000
_cell.length_c   1.000
_cell.angle_alpha   90.00
_cell.angle_beta   90.00
_cell.angle_gamma   90.00
#
_symmetry.space_group_name_H-M   'P 1'
#
loop_
_entity.id
_entity.type
_entity.pdbx_description
1 polymer ?
#
loop_
_entity_poly.entity_id
_entity_poly.type
_entity_poly.pdbx_seq_one_letter_code
_entity_poly.pdbx_strand_id
1 'polypeptide(L)'
;VNAEIIHFDIDRGTMVSRYIDNGITLDIAALKDEAVLNRTGHAFRQLHDCGQAFSGEFELFQQIDQYLSVLNELGVELPSGYTEVQKDAERLRTALTSHPLPNRPCHCDPMVENCVDNGKKVFIIDFEYAGNNDPMWDLGDLSVEGDFTEEQEYIFMTAYFGHEPTPFDVGRMVMYKAMCDLLWTLWGVVQHANNNPVDDFWTYAVDRLNRCRTLMSSAEFPKHLSAVQRGPNE
;
A
#
# COMPACT_ATOMS: atom_id res chain seq x y z
N VAL A 1 4.12 17.21 -3.60
CA VAL A 1 4.57 16.14 -2.70
C VAL A 1 5.89 15.52 -3.16
N ASN A 2 6.12 15.33 -4.47
CA ASN A 2 7.40 14.89 -5.02
C ASN A 2 8.43 16.02 -5.11
N ALA A 3 9.68 15.70 -5.47
CA ALA A 3 10.69 16.68 -5.85
C ALA A 3 10.27 17.38 -7.15
N GLU A 4 10.66 18.66 -7.30
CA GLU A 4 10.38 19.44 -8.54
C GLU A 4 11.05 18.75 -9.73
N ILE A 5 10.27 18.42 -10.77
CA ILE A 5 10.80 17.89 -12.03
C ILE A 5 11.31 19.06 -12.86
N ILE A 6 12.63 19.07 -13.09
CA ILE A 6 13.32 20.13 -13.87
C ILE A 6 13.24 19.81 -15.37
N HIS A 7 13.37 18.53 -15.71
CA HIS A 7 13.35 18.07 -17.10
C HIS A 7 12.82 16.65 -17.18
N PHE A 8 12.03 16.39 -18.22
CA PHE A 8 11.54 15.05 -18.52
C PHE A 8 11.58 14.82 -20.03
N ASP A 9 12.36 13.85 -20.45
CA ASP A 9 12.47 13.42 -21.86
C ASP A 9 11.71 12.10 -22.01
N ILE A 10 10.50 12.17 -22.55
CA ILE A 10 9.61 11.01 -22.73
C ILE A 10 10.22 9.99 -23.68
N ASP A 11 10.88 10.44 -24.76
CA ASP A 11 11.41 9.56 -25.79
C ASP A 11 12.61 8.72 -25.28
N ARG A 12 13.36 9.27 -24.34
CA ARG A 12 14.52 8.61 -23.72
C ARG A 12 14.24 8.03 -22.35
N GLY A 13 13.08 8.28 -21.78
CA GLY A 13 12.74 7.89 -20.42
C GLY A 13 13.64 8.54 -19.36
N THR A 14 14.17 9.74 -19.63
CA THR A 14 15.10 10.42 -18.73
C THR A 14 14.37 11.50 -17.96
N MET A 15 14.46 11.44 -16.63
CA MET A 15 13.91 12.45 -15.73
C MET A 15 15.03 13.08 -14.88
N VAL A 16 15.00 14.41 -14.76
CA VAL A 16 15.87 15.17 -13.86
C VAL A 16 15.00 15.89 -12.86
N SER A 17 15.16 15.56 -11.61
CA SER A 17 14.49 16.22 -10.49
C SER A 17 15.45 17.08 -9.67
N ARG A 18 14.91 18.06 -8.95
CA ARG A 18 15.66 18.85 -8.02
C ARG A 18 16.13 17.97 -6.85
N TYR A 19 17.40 18.12 -6.49
CA TYR A 19 17.92 17.45 -5.29
C TYR A 19 17.16 17.93 -4.04
N ILE A 20 16.87 17.01 -3.15
CA ILE A 20 16.19 17.30 -1.88
C ILE A 20 17.26 17.63 -0.83
N ASP A 21 17.48 18.94 -0.59
CA ASP A 21 18.46 19.39 0.38
C ASP A 21 18.11 18.88 1.79
N ASN A 22 19.11 18.33 2.48
CA ASN A 22 18.98 17.68 3.79
C ASN A 22 17.98 16.52 3.82
N GLY A 23 17.64 15.95 2.64
CA GLY A 23 16.79 14.79 2.54
C GLY A 23 17.47 13.54 3.10
N ILE A 24 16.75 12.81 3.94
CA ILE A 24 17.14 11.50 4.47
C ILE A 24 16.08 10.52 4.02
N THR A 25 16.48 9.49 3.31
CA THR A 25 15.59 8.36 2.97
C THR A 25 15.13 7.71 4.28
N LEU A 26 13.81 7.53 4.41
CA LEU A 26 13.26 6.92 5.60
C LEU A 26 13.56 5.42 5.65
N ASP A 27 13.61 4.92 6.86
CA ASP A 27 13.61 3.51 7.22
C ASP A 27 12.59 3.24 8.34
N ILE A 28 12.37 1.99 8.68
CA ILE A 28 11.44 1.59 9.75
C ILE A 28 11.81 2.25 11.09
N ALA A 29 13.10 2.48 11.35
CA ALA A 29 13.53 3.11 12.60
C ALA A 29 13.16 4.60 12.66
N ALA A 30 13.25 5.32 11.54
CA ALA A 30 12.84 6.71 11.44
C ALA A 30 11.35 6.90 11.64
N LEU A 31 10.52 5.95 11.19
CA LEU A 31 9.06 5.99 11.36
C LEU A 31 8.59 5.74 12.81
N LYS A 32 9.50 5.46 13.74
CA LYS A 32 9.21 5.46 15.20
C LYS A 32 9.10 6.86 15.79
N ASP A 33 9.58 7.87 15.09
CA ASP A 33 9.45 9.27 15.49
C ASP A 33 8.06 9.79 15.07
N GLU A 34 7.27 10.22 16.06
CA GLU A 34 5.92 10.76 15.84
C GLU A 34 5.91 11.95 14.87
N ALA A 35 6.93 12.82 14.92
CA ALA A 35 7.02 13.96 14.01
C ALA A 35 7.27 13.52 12.56
N VAL A 36 8.01 12.42 12.34
CA VAL A 36 8.20 11.81 11.01
C VAL A 36 6.89 11.20 10.53
N LEU A 37 6.18 10.42 11.36
CA LEU A 37 4.88 9.86 11.03
C LEU A 37 3.86 10.94 10.65
N ASN A 38 3.79 12.03 11.41
CA ASN A 38 2.91 13.17 11.11
C ASN A 38 3.24 13.78 9.74
N ARG A 39 4.52 14.02 9.44
CA ARG A 39 4.94 14.56 8.13
C ARG A 39 4.63 13.60 7.00
N THR A 40 4.76 12.30 7.24
CA THR A 40 4.44 11.25 6.26
C THR A 40 2.94 11.21 5.98
N GLY A 41 2.07 11.22 7.00
CA GLY A 41 0.63 11.31 6.84
C GLY A 41 0.18 12.54 6.03
N HIS A 42 0.76 13.70 6.34
CA HIS A 42 0.51 14.91 5.57
C HIS A 42 0.97 14.82 4.10
N ALA A 43 2.08 14.12 3.82
CA ALA A 43 2.59 13.95 2.45
C ALA A 43 1.62 13.08 1.63
N PHE A 44 1.14 11.97 2.18
CA PHE A 44 0.14 11.13 1.50
C PHE A 44 -1.19 11.86 1.29
N ARG A 45 -1.64 12.63 2.28
CA ARG A 45 -2.81 13.49 2.08
C ARG A 45 -2.61 14.48 0.92
N GLN A 46 -1.46 15.13 0.85
CA GLN A 46 -1.15 16.06 -0.25
C GLN A 46 -1.11 15.36 -1.61
N LEU A 47 -0.66 14.12 -1.69
CA LEU A 47 -0.72 13.32 -2.91
C LEU A 47 -2.17 13.06 -3.31
N HIS A 48 -2.95 12.49 -2.42
CA HIS A 48 -4.32 12.09 -2.69
C HIS A 48 -5.26 13.26 -2.96
N ASP A 49 -5.02 14.42 -2.34
CA ASP A 49 -5.84 15.65 -2.49
C ASP A 49 -5.24 16.66 -3.50
N CYS A 50 -4.26 16.27 -4.33
CA CYS A 50 -3.60 17.21 -5.24
C CYS A 50 -4.48 17.75 -6.37
N GLY A 51 -5.69 17.21 -6.55
CA GLY A 51 -6.64 17.65 -7.58
C GLY A 51 -6.27 17.24 -9.00
N GLN A 52 -5.25 16.40 -9.17
CA GLN A 52 -4.87 15.79 -10.44
C GLN A 52 -5.29 14.32 -10.44
N ALA A 53 -5.22 13.68 -11.59
CA ALA A 53 -5.43 12.23 -11.73
C ALA A 53 -4.34 11.66 -12.63
N PHE A 54 -3.96 10.42 -12.37
CA PHE A 54 -3.13 9.64 -13.30
C PHE A 54 -3.97 9.21 -14.51
N SER A 55 -3.30 8.86 -15.60
CA SER A 55 -3.98 8.33 -16.79
C SER A 55 -4.46 6.89 -16.64
N GLY A 56 -3.94 6.16 -15.63
CA GLY A 56 -4.23 4.77 -15.34
C GLY A 56 -4.89 4.58 -13.97
N GLU A 57 -5.57 3.44 -13.84
CA GLU A 57 -6.14 2.98 -12.58
C GLU A 57 -5.30 1.83 -12.02
N PHE A 58 -5.20 1.74 -10.70
CA PHE A 58 -4.63 0.59 -10.02
C PHE A 58 -5.77 -0.30 -9.54
N GLU A 59 -6.15 -1.24 -10.39
CA GLU A 59 -7.26 -2.15 -10.13
C GLU A 59 -6.77 -3.40 -9.37
N LEU A 60 -6.75 -3.34 -8.04
CA LEU A 60 -6.24 -4.39 -7.16
C LEU A 60 -6.68 -5.80 -7.55
N PHE A 61 -7.99 -6.01 -7.69
CA PHE A 61 -8.53 -7.35 -7.94
C PHE A 61 -8.21 -7.83 -9.36
N GLN A 62 -8.13 -6.92 -10.31
CA GLN A 62 -7.68 -7.23 -11.67
C GLN A 62 -6.20 -7.62 -11.68
N GLN A 63 -5.37 -6.96 -10.89
CA GLN A 63 -3.95 -7.33 -10.77
C GLN A 63 -3.76 -8.72 -10.14
N ILE A 64 -4.55 -9.04 -9.10
CA ILE A 64 -4.55 -10.40 -8.53
C ILE A 64 -4.90 -11.43 -9.61
N ASP A 65 -5.97 -11.20 -10.38
CA ASP A 65 -6.40 -12.10 -11.46
C ASP A 65 -5.33 -12.22 -12.56
N GLN A 66 -4.64 -11.13 -12.90
CA GLN A 66 -3.55 -11.12 -13.88
C GLN A 66 -2.34 -11.94 -13.39
N TYR A 67 -1.89 -11.74 -12.15
CA TYR A 67 -0.79 -12.54 -11.60
C TYR A 67 -1.13 -14.03 -11.53
N LEU A 68 -2.35 -14.37 -11.12
CA LEU A 68 -2.82 -15.76 -11.10
C LEU A 68 -2.82 -16.37 -12.50
N SER A 69 -3.25 -15.62 -13.53
CA SER A 69 -3.20 -16.07 -14.93
C SER A 69 -1.76 -16.35 -15.38
N VAL A 70 -0.85 -15.42 -15.11
CA VAL A 70 0.57 -15.57 -15.46
C VAL A 70 1.17 -16.79 -14.76
N LEU A 71 0.94 -16.98 -13.47
CA LEU A 71 1.47 -18.11 -12.71
C LEU A 71 0.89 -19.44 -13.17
N ASN A 72 -0.39 -19.48 -13.53
CA ASN A 72 -1.01 -20.66 -14.11
C ASN A 72 -0.40 -21.02 -15.49
N GLU A 73 -0.14 -20.03 -16.35
CA GLU A 73 0.52 -20.23 -17.64
C GLU A 73 1.96 -20.74 -17.49
N LEU A 74 2.67 -20.27 -16.46
CA LEU A 74 4.02 -20.71 -16.12
C LEU A 74 4.04 -22.09 -15.42
N GLY A 75 2.90 -22.62 -15.01
CA GLY A 75 2.80 -23.90 -14.29
C GLY A 75 3.46 -23.87 -12.91
N VAL A 76 3.47 -22.71 -12.25
CA VAL A 76 4.12 -22.52 -10.95
C VAL A 76 3.11 -22.77 -9.82
N GLU A 77 3.52 -23.54 -8.81
CA GLU A 77 2.70 -23.78 -7.63
C GLU A 77 2.67 -22.56 -6.71
N LEU A 78 1.48 -22.24 -6.18
CA LEU A 78 1.30 -21.19 -5.19
C LEU A 78 1.74 -21.68 -3.80
N PRO A 79 2.15 -20.76 -2.90
CA PRO A 79 2.42 -21.11 -1.52
C PRO A 79 1.22 -21.79 -0.86
N SER A 80 1.51 -22.79 0.00
CA SER A 80 0.47 -23.59 0.66
C SER A 80 -0.50 -22.71 1.44
N GLY A 81 -1.80 -22.89 1.20
CA GLY A 81 -2.88 -22.13 1.83
C GLY A 81 -3.25 -20.83 1.13
N TYR A 82 -2.60 -20.47 -0.02
CA TYR A 82 -2.97 -19.25 -0.76
C TYR A 82 -4.44 -19.26 -1.18
N THR A 83 -4.91 -20.36 -1.76
CA THR A 83 -6.29 -20.47 -2.28
C THR A 83 -7.34 -20.31 -1.18
N GLU A 84 -7.07 -20.80 0.02
CA GLU A 84 -7.94 -20.65 1.18
C GLU A 84 -8.00 -19.18 1.62
N VAL A 85 -6.86 -18.50 1.73
CA VAL A 85 -6.79 -17.08 2.09
C VAL A 85 -7.46 -16.22 1.04
N GLN A 86 -7.22 -16.48 -0.25
CA GLN A 86 -7.87 -15.78 -1.35
C GLN A 86 -9.40 -15.91 -1.29
N LYS A 87 -9.89 -17.12 -1.03
CA LYS A 87 -11.33 -17.36 -0.88
C LYS A 87 -11.94 -16.59 0.29
N ASP A 88 -11.21 -16.52 1.41
CA ASP A 88 -11.64 -15.72 2.55
C ASP A 88 -11.57 -14.21 2.25
N ALA A 89 -10.63 -13.76 1.40
CA ALA A 89 -10.50 -12.37 0.98
C ALA A 89 -11.66 -11.87 0.09
N GLU A 90 -12.47 -12.76 -0.51
CA GLU A 90 -13.67 -12.34 -1.26
C GLU A 90 -14.68 -11.57 -0.39
N ARG A 91 -14.67 -11.82 0.93
CA ARG A 91 -15.49 -11.04 1.87
C ARG A 91 -14.98 -9.61 2.00
N LEU A 92 -13.66 -9.41 1.90
CA LEU A 92 -13.03 -8.09 1.93
C LEU A 92 -13.38 -7.33 0.65
N ARG A 93 -13.27 -7.99 -0.50
CA ARG A 93 -13.69 -7.43 -1.78
C ARG A 93 -15.14 -6.94 -1.72
N THR A 94 -16.04 -7.79 -1.23
CA THR A 94 -17.46 -7.42 -1.09
C THR A 94 -17.66 -6.22 -0.18
N ALA A 95 -16.97 -6.17 0.97
CA ALA A 95 -17.10 -5.06 1.92
C ALA A 95 -16.49 -3.76 1.37
N LEU A 96 -15.30 -3.81 0.76
CA LEU A 96 -14.63 -2.64 0.16
C LEU A 96 -15.44 -2.02 -0.98
N THR A 97 -16.13 -2.86 -1.77
CA THR A 97 -16.95 -2.42 -2.92
C THR A 97 -18.37 -2.00 -2.54
N SER A 98 -18.87 -2.34 -1.35
CA SER A 98 -20.21 -1.91 -0.90
C SER A 98 -20.29 -0.43 -0.52
N HIS A 99 -19.18 0.13 -0.05
CA HIS A 99 -19.04 1.56 0.29
C HIS A 99 -17.77 2.11 -0.36
N PRO A 100 -17.73 2.26 -1.70
CA PRO A 100 -16.53 2.67 -2.41
C PRO A 100 -16.19 4.12 -2.07
N LEU A 101 -14.90 4.39 -1.87
CA LEU A 101 -14.38 5.74 -1.83
C LEU A 101 -14.06 6.22 -3.26
N PRO A 102 -14.10 7.53 -3.51
CA PRO A 102 -13.61 8.08 -4.78
C PRO A 102 -12.14 7.72 -4.99
N ASN A 103 -11.80 7.20 -6.17
CA ASN A 103 -10.41 6.99 -6.55
C ASN A 103 -9.64 8.32 -6.52
N ARG A 104 -8.43 8.27 -6.03
CA ARG A 104 -7.50 9.39 -5.90
C ARG A 104 -6.17 9.01 -6.53
N PRO A 105 -5.31 9.98 -6.90
CA PRO A 105 -3.94 9.67 -7.29
C PRO A 105 -3.20 9.05 -6.12
N CYS A 106 -2.82 7.78 -6.26
CA CYS A 106 -2.12 6.99 -5.26
C CYS A 106 -0.73 6.58 -5.74
N HIS A 107 0.17 6.34 -4.82
CA HIS A 107 1.50 5.83 -5.12
C HIS A 107 1.46 4.36 -5.54
N CYS A 108 0.62 3.58 -4.89
CA CYS A 108 0.33 2.17 -5.10
C CYS A 108 1.46 1.18 -4.74
N ASP A 109 2.66 1.67 -4.40
CA ASP A 109 3.80 0.92 -3.88
C ASP A 109 4.60 1.79 -2.89
N PRO A 110 3.99 2.25 -1.77
CA PRO A 110 4.59 3.19 -0.85
C PRO A 110 5.60 2.51 0.09
N MET A 111 6.68 1.98 -0.48
CA MET A 111 7.81 1.50 0.30
C MET A 111 8.35 2.62 1.20
N VAL A 112 8.87 2.26 2.39
CA VAL A 112 9.42 3.25 3.33
C VAL A 112 10.55 4.04 2.69
N GLU A 113 11.39 3.38 1.88
CA GLU A 113 12.51 3.95 1.15
C GLU A 113 12.08 4.93 0.06
N ASN A 114 10.81 4.88 -0.38
CA ASN A 114 10.22 5.84 -1.31
C ASN A 114 9.80 7.15 -0.63
N CYS A 115 10.04 7.28 0.67
CA CYS A 115 9.81 8.48 1.46
C CYS A 115 11.15 9.14 1.85
N VAL A 116 11.29 10.44 1.54
CA VAL A 116 12.50 11.23 1.85
C VAL A 116 12.11 12.41 2.74
N ASP A 117 12.55 12.40 4.00
CA ASP A 117 12.27 13.47 4.96
C ASP A 117 13.42 14.49 5.01
N ASN A 118 13.11 15.77 4.88
CA ASN A 118 14.09 16.84 5.05
C ASN A 118 13.97 17.61 6.39
N GLY A 119 13.26 17.03 7.36
CA GLY A 119 12.97 17.61 8.67
C GLY A 119 11.83 18.64 8.66
N LYS A 120 11.33 19.04 7.48
CA LYS A 120 10.20 19.98 7.33
C LYS A 120 9.00 19.32 6.69
N LYS A 121 9.23 18.46 5.70
CA LYS A 121 8.21 17.69 4.99
C LYS A 121 8.82 16.40 4.46
N VAL A 122 7.97 15.42 4.22
CA VAL A 122 8.30 14.21 3.49
C VAL A 122 8.00 14.41 2.01
N PHE A 123 8.93 13.99 1.16
CA PHE A 123 8.77 13.85 -0.27
C PHE A 123 8.53 12.38 -0.59
N ILE A 124 7.65 12.12 -1.56
CA ILE A 124 7.38 10.79 -2.07
C ILE A 124 8.04 10.69 -3.44
N ILE A 125 8.75 9.60 -3.70
CA ILE A 125 9.49 9.34 -4.94
C ILE A 125 9.13 7.96 -5.49
N ASP A 126 9.55 7.66 -6.71
CA ASP A 126 9.39 6.36 -7.35
C ASP A 126 7.94 5.95 -7.64
N PHE A 127 7.31 6.68 -8.54
CA PHE A 127 5.90 6.53 -8.92
C PHE A 127 5.66 5.49 -10.02
N GLU A 128 6.46 4.41 -10.10
CA GLU A 128 6.37 3.43 -11.21
C GLU A 128 5.07 2.61 -11.20
N TYR A 129 4.50 2.37 -10.01
CA TYR A 129 3.20 1.68 -9.84
C TYR A 129 2.01 2.65 -9.72
N ALA A 130 2.27 3.97 -9.77
CA ALA A 130 1.25 4.96 -9.48
C ALA A 130 0.03 4.88 -10.40
N GLY A 131 -1.14 5.02 -9.81
CA GLY A 131 -2.43 5.01 -10.49
C GLY A 131 -3.51 5.67 -9.64
N ASN A 132 -4.71 5.80 -10.20
CA ASN A 132 -5.84 6.19 -9.38
C ASN A 132 -6.36 4.96 -8.63
N ASN A 133 -6.56 5.10 -7.32
CA ASN A 133 -6.98 4.01 -6.45
C ASN A 133 -7.76 4.56 -5.24
N ASP A 134 -8.30 3.67 -4.43
CA ASP A 134 -8.73 3.99 -3.08
C ASP A 134 -7.53 4.44 -2.23
N PRO A 135 -7.54 5.65 -1.66
CA PRO A 135 -6.39 6.16 -0.90
C PRO A 135 -6.04 5.32 0.33
N MET A 136 -6.97 4.51 0.84
CA MET A 136 -6.68 3.61 1.96
C MET A 136 -5.72 2.47 1.59
N TRP A 137 -5.55 2.20 0.29
CA TRP A 137 -4.50 1.29 -0.20
C TRP A 137 -3.12 1.77 0.24
N ASP A 138 -2.74 3.01 -0.11
CA ASP A 138 -1.42 3.56 0.23
C ASP A 138 -1.20 3.59 1.75
N LEU A 139 -2.24 3.88 2.54
CA LEU A 139 -2.11 3.89 3.99
C LEU A 139 -1.89 2.48 4.56
N GLY A 140 -2.63 1.50 4.02
CA GLY A 140 -2.49 0.10 4.41
C GLY A 140 -1.15 -0.49 4.00
N ASP A 141 -0.72 -0.22 2.78
CA ASP A 141 0.55 -0.71 2.22
C ASP A 141 1.74 -0.13 3.01
N LEU A 142 1.81 1.20 3.19
CA LEU A 142 2.88 1.81 4.00
C LEU A 142 2.88 1.31 5.45
N SER A 143 1.70 1.06 6.05
CA SER A 143 1.62 0.48 7.40
C SER A 143 2.24 -0.91 7.48
N VAL A 144 2.06 -1.72 6.43
CA VAL A 144 2.67 -3.04 6.30
C VAL A 144 4.18 -2.94 6.10
N GLU A 145 4.62 -2.08 5.16
CA GLU A 145 6.04 -1.91 4.82
C GLU A 145 6.84 -1.25 5.97
N GLY A 146 6.19 -0.36 6.71
CA GLY A 146 6.78 0.32 7.87
C GLY A 146 6.71 -0.47 9.18
N ASP A 147 6.10 -1.67 9.15
CA ASP A 147 5.87 -2.50 10.36
C ASP A 147 5.21 -1.68 11.50
N PHE A 148 4.16 -0.93 11.18
CA PHE A 148 3.51 -0.02 12.11
C PHE A 148 2.79 -0.77 13.23
N THR A 149 2.97 -0.28 14.45
CA THR A 149 2.11 -0.63 15.59
C THR A 149 0.75 0.08 15.45
N GLU A 150 -0.27 -0.40 16.17
CA GLU A 150 -1.60 0.26 16.22
C GLU A 150 -1.50 1.75 16.64
N GLU A 151 -0.58 2.09 17.55
CA GLU A 151 -0.33 3.48 17.96
C GLU A 151 0.24 4.32 16.80
N GLN A 152 1.18 3.77 16.04
CA GLN A 152 1.77 4.43 14.87
C GLN A 152 0.73 4.59 13.75
N GLU A 153 -0.10 3.59 13.52
CA GLU A 153 -1.23 3.67 12.58
C GLU A 153 -2.20 4.78 12.96
N TYR A 154 -2.54 4.89 14.26
CA TYR A 154 -3.42 5.94 14.76
C TYR A 154 -2.83 7.34 14.54
N ILE A 155 -1.54 7.54 14.85
CA ILE A 155 -0.83 8.81 14.63
C ILE A 155 -0.81 9.14 13.12
N PHE A 156 -0.42 8.19 12.30
CA PHE A 156 -0.32 8.35 10.84
C PHE A 156 -1.66 8.70 10.20
N MET A 157 -2.73 7.97 10.55
CA MET A 157 -4.07 8.23 10.04
C MET A 157 -4.63 9.56 10.55
N THR A 158 -4.38 9.91 11.82
CA THR A 158 -4.80 11.21 12.39
C THR A 158 -4.13 12.36 11.62
N ALA A 159 -2.85 12.25 11.31
CA ALA A 159 -2.15 13.24 10.49
C ALA A 159 -2.68 13.30 9.06
N TYR A 160 -3.01 12.15 8.48
CA TYR A 160 -3.60 12.05 7.15
C TYR A 160 -4.98 12.71 7.09
N PHE A 161 -5.90 12.36 7.99
CA PHE A 161 -7.27 12.92 7.99
C PHE A 161 -7.36 14.34 8.57
N GLY A 162 -6.43 14.73 9.45
CA GLY A 162 -6.50 15.97 10.23
C GLY A 162 -7.52 15.91 11.37
N HIS A 163 -8.03 14.74 11.69
CA HIS A 163 -8.92 14.40 12.79
C HIS A 163 -8.77 12.93 13.16
N GLU A 164 -9.36 12.48 14.26
CA GLU A 164 -9.36 11.06 14.62
C GLU A 164 -10.02 10.21 13.52
N PRO A 165 -9.37 9.10 13.09
CA PRO A 165 -9.96 8.21 12.11
C PRO A 165 -11.20 7.51 12.68
N THR A 166 -12.22 7.35 11.85
CA THR A 166 -13.43 6.61 12.23
C THR A 166 -13.18 5.09 12.21
N PRO A 167 -14.03 4.27 12.87
CA PRO A 167 -13.94 2.81 12.72
C PRO A 167 -14.03 2.32 11.28
N PHE A 168 -14.71 3.04 10.39
CA PHE A 168 -14.77 2.75 8.96
C PHE A 168 -13.40 2.98 8.30
N ASP A 169 -12.75 4.10 8.60
CA ASP A 169 -11.43 4.44 8.03
C ASP A 169 -10.38 3.41 8.47
N VAL A 170 -10.30 3.14 9.78
CA VAL A 170 -9.40 2.12 10.33
C VAL A 170 -9.69 0.75 9.72
N GLY A 171 -10.96 0.36 9.65
CA GLY A 171 -11.37 -0.90 9.06
C GLY A 171 -10.92 -1.06 7.61
N ARG A 172 -11.08 -0.01 6.78
CA ARG A 172 -10.63 -0.03 5.38
C ARG A 172 -9.11 -0.18 5.27
N MET A 173 -8.36 0.60 6.05
CA MET A 173 -6.90 0.49 6.06
C MET A 173 -6.45 -0.95 6.43
N VAL A 174 -7.02 -1.52 7.51
CA VAL A 174 -6.69 -2.89 7.94
C VAL A 174 -7.06 -3.93 6.86
N MET A 175 -8.17 -3.75 6.15
CA MET A 175 -8.51 -4.64 5.04
C MET A 175 -7.52 -4.50 3.88
N TYR A 176 -7.05 -3.28 3.57
CA TYR A 176 -6.03 -3.10 2.54
C TYR A 176 -4.67 -3.63 2.97
N LYS A 177 -4.31 -3.63 4.25
CA LYS A 177 -3.11 -4.35 4.76
C LYS A 177 -3.15 -5.83 4.39
N ALA A 178 -4.30 -6.49 4.60
CA ALA A 178 -4.46 -7.89 4.21
C ALA A 178 -4.39 -8.09 2.70
N MET A 179 -5.02 -7.20 1.92
CA MET A 179 -5.02 -7.29 0.46
C MET A 179 -3.67 -6.97 -0.15
N CYS A 180 -2.90 -6.07 0.46
CA CYS A 180 -1.52 -5.77 0.11
C CYS A 180 -0.66 -7.05 0.19
N ASP A 181 -0.67 -7.70 1.34
CA ASP A 181 0.09 -8.94 1.51
C ASP A 181 -0.37 -10.06 0.56
N LEU A 182 -1.67 -10.13 0.25
CA LEU A 182 -2.19 -11.12 -0.69
C LEU A 182 -1.70 -10.86 -2.13
N LEU A 183 -1.70 -9.59 -2.57
CA LEU A 183 -1.22 -9.21 -3.90
C LEU A 183 0.29 -9.42 -4.02
N TRP A 184 1.07 -8.89 -3.08
CA TRP A 184 2.54 -8.98 -3.12
C TRP A 184 3.05 -10.41 -2.91
N THR A 185 2.25 -11.32 -2.30
CA THR A 185 2.52 -12.76 -2.34
C THR A 185 2.64 -13.23 -3.79
N LEU A 186 1.68 -12.90 -4.65
CA LEU A 186 1.70 -13.33 -6.06
C LEU A 186 2.86 -12.71 -6.84
N TRP A 187 3.14 -11.42 -6.61
CA TRP A 187 4.29 -10.75 -7.20
C TRP A 187 5.59 -11.48 -6.83
N GLY A 188 5.77 -11.82 -5.56
CA GLY A 188 6.93 -12.58 -5.10
C GLY A 188 7.05 -13.94 -5.80
N VAL A 189 5.93 -14.67 -5.98
CA VAL A 189 5.94 -15.95 -6.72
C VAL A 189 6.32 -15.73 -8.19
N VAL A 190 5.87 -14.63 -8.83
CA VAL A 190 6.27 -14.27 -10.19
C VAL A 190 7.78 -13.99 -10.27
N GLN A 191 8.35 -13.25 -9.29
CA GLN A 191 9.79 -12.99 -9.24
C GLN A 191 10.57 -14.30 -9.05
N HIS A 192 10.10 -15.19 -8.19
CA HIS A 192 10.70 -16.52 -8.00
C HIS A 192 10.66 -17.33 -9.30
N ALA A 193 9.52 -17.39 -9.98
CA ALA A 193 9.35 -18.09 -11.25
C ALA A 193 10.32 -17.58 -12.35
N ASN A 194 10.58 -16.28 -12.35
CA ASN A 194 11.52 -15.63 -13.26
C ASN A 194 13.01 -15.81 -12.85
N ASN A 195 13.27 -16.53 -11.75
CA ASN A 195 14.63 -16.70 -11.20
C ASN A 195 15.33 -15.37 -10.93
N ASN A 196 14.60 -14.35 -10.45
CA ASN A 196 15.19 -13.07 -10.10
C ASN A 196 16.22 -13.28 -8.97
N PRO A 197 17.50 -12.92 -9.16
CA PRO A 197 18.57 -13.24 -8.22
C PRO A 197 18.71 -12.22 -7.06
N VAL A 198 17.86 -11.22 -7.01
CA VAL A 198 18.01 -10.08 -6.07
C VAL A 198 17.68 -10.52 -4.66
N ASP A 199 16.70 -11.42 -4.47
CA ASP A 199 16.25 -11.87 -3.16
C ASP A 199 15.70 -13.31 -3.21
N ASP A 200 15.45 -13.91 -2.04
CA ASP A 200 14.68 -15.14 -1.90
C ASP A 200 13.17 -14.83 -1.98
N PHE A 201 12.69 -14.64 -3.20
CA PHE A 201 11.31 -14.28 -3.47
C PHE A 201 10.29 -15.37 -3.09
N TRP A 202 10.73 -16.63 -2.95
CA TRP A 202 9.84 -17.66 -2.42
C TRP A 202 9.58 -17.46 -0.92
N THR A 203 10.63 -17.25 -0.13
CA THR A 203 10.50 -16.93 1.30
C THR A 203 9.71 -15.65 1.48
N TYR A 204 10.00 -14.60 0.70
CA TYR A 204 9.22 -13.36 0.70
C TYR A 204 7.71 -13.62 0.49
N ALA A 205 7.34 -14.40 -0.54
CA ALA A 205 5.94 -14.70 -0.83
C ALA A 205 5.26 -15.49 0.31
N VAL A 206 5.96 -16.47 0.89
CA VAL A 206 5.45 -17.26 2.03
C VAL A 206 5.24 -16.39 3.26
N ASP A 207 6.16 -15.48 3.55
CA ASP A 207 6.07 -14.58 4.71
C ASP A 207 4.91 -13.58 4.55
N ARG A 208 4.73 -13.02 3.35
CA ARG A 208 3.57 -12.18 3.01
C ARG A 208 2.25 -12.92 3.25
N LEU A 209 2.11 -14.13 2.71
CA LEU A 209 0.91 -14.94 2.89
C LEU A 209 0.64 -15.26 4.36
N ASN A 210 1.68 -15.58 5.13
CA ASN A 210 1.55 -15.86 6.55
C ASN A 210 1.10 -14.64 7.34
N ARG A 211 1.61 -13.45 7.01
CA ARG A 211 1.22 -12.17 7.61
C ARG A 211 -0.25 -11.85 7.30
N CYS A 212 -0.67 -11.96 6.03
CA CYS A 212 -2.05 -11.83 5.60
C CYS A 212 -2.98 -12.75 6.41
N ARG A 213 -2.66 -14.04 6.46
CA ARG A 213 -3.45 -15.04 7.20
C ARG A 213 -3.52 -14.73 8.69
N THR A 214 -2.41 -14.31 9.30
CA THR A 214 -2.35 -13.94 10.72
C THR A 214 -3.25 -12.77 11.02
N LEU A 215 -3.19 -11.71 10.19
CA LEU A 215 -4.05 -10.54 10.33
C LEU A 215 -5.53 -10.90 10.18
N MET A 216 -5.91 -11.63 9.12
CA MET A 216 -7.30 -12.00 8.85
C MET A 216 -7.90 -12.96 9.89
N SER A 217 -7.06 -13.74 10.62
CA SER A 217 -7.49 -14.64 11.69
C SER A 217 -7.44 -14.00 13.07
N SER A 218 -7.02 -12.75 13.20
CA SER A 218 -6.98 -12.06 14.49
C SER A 218 -8.38 -11.84 15.07
N ALA A 219 -8.48 -11.73 16.39
CA ALA A 219 -9.76 -11.53 17.09
C ALA A 219 -10.42 -10.18 16.77
N GLU A 220 -9.63 -9.17 16.39
CA GLU A 220 -10.11 -7.83 16.06
C GLU A 220 -10.58 -7.70 14.60
N PHE A 221 -10.07 -8.55 13.69
CA PHE A 221 -10.38 -8.44 12.25
C PHE A 221 -11.88 -8.44 11.93
N PRO A 222 -12.74 -9.27 12.58
CA PRO A 222 -14.19 -9.21 12.35
C PRO A 222 -14.83 -7.86 12.71
N LYS A 223 -14.26 -7.11 13.65
CA LYS A 223 -14.75 -5.76 14.01
C LYS A 223 -14.46 -4.77 12.89
N HIS A 224 -13.25 -4.82 12.32
CA HIS A 224 -12.86 -4.00 11.17
C HIS A 224 -13.73 -4.30 9.95
N LEU A 225 -13.92 -5.57 9.62
CA LEU A 225 -14.80 -6.00 8.53
C LEU A 225 -16.23 -5.48 8.74
N SER A 226 -16.77 -5.64 9.94
CA SER A 226 -18.11 -5.19 10.30
C SER A 226 -18.25 -3.66 10.21
N ALA A 227 -17.23 -2.90 10.61
CA ALA A 227 -17.24 -1.43 10.50
C ALA A 227 -17.32 -0.99 9.03
N VAL A 228 -16.54 -1.61 8.14
CA VAL A 228 -16.59 -1.31 6.70
C VAL A 228 -17.93 -1.71 6.08
N GLN A 229 -18.51 -2.85 6.47
CA GLN A 229 -19.81 -3.29 5.98
C GLN A 229 -20.97 -2.37 6.36
N ARG A 230 -20.89 -1.71 7.53
CA ARG A 230 -21.90 -0.71 7.96
C ARG A 230 -21.78 0.61 7.20
N GLY A 231 -20.59 0.98 6.76
CA GLY A 231 -20.35 2.22 6.05
C GLY A 231 -19.92 3.40 6.95
N PRO A 232 -19.59 4.55 6.35
CA PRO A 232 -18.97 5.68 7.06
C PRO A 232 -19.87 6.46 8.02
N ASN A 233 -21.18 6.22 8.01
CA ASN A 233 -22.16 7.01 8.78
C ASN A 233 -22.83 6.22 9.92
N GLU A 234 -22.31 5.05 10.28
CA GLU A 234 -22.86 4.21 11.35
C GLU A 234 -21.87 3.91 12.49
#